data_92710a0683a533d4721c79aba9c092a9
#
_entry.id   92710a0683a533d4721c79aba9c092a9
#
_cell.length_a   1.000
_cell.length_b   1.000
_cell.length_c   1.000
_cell.angle_alpha   90.00
_cell.angle_beta   90.00
_cell.angle_gamma   90.00
#
_symmetry.space_group_name_H-M   'P 1'
#
loop_
_entity.id
_entity.type
_entity.pdbx_description
1 polymer ?
#
loop_
_entity_poly.entity_id
_entity_poly.type
_entity_poly.pdbx_seq_one_letter_code
_entity_poly.pdbx_strand_id
1 'polypeptide(L)'
;MRDDVPGSSLLVVRLSAFGDVIHTIPAVVALRDHYDIDWLVRPAYRELVEIVAKVRAIGPGEIRGHDVAVDFQGLIKSAVLARLSGAKNRYGFAYDFVREKPAAWFVNHHVTIDPARHVIEWNLQLASALVRNLDMPRVAFDLFCADQPRGFEGRVVLLPGAGKAAKQWPIERFRELARVLRDASVVVGSDTGPLHLAAALGTRVVGLYGPTNPRRNGPYGQIANCLETFTTTRSMRDISVEDVLRKIGC
;
A
#
# COMPACT_ATOMS: atom_id res chain seq x y z
N MET A 1 1.70 -27.94 9.11
CA MET A 1 0.85 -27.53 10.23
C MET A 1 0.83 -26.02 10.15
N ARG A 2 -0.26 -25.40 9.75
CA ARG A 2 -0.37 -23.93 9.64
C ARG A 2 -0.83 -23.42 10.99
N ASP A 3 -0.16 -22.40 11.50
CA ASP A 3 -0.27 -21.95 12.89
C ASP A 3 -1.43 -20.95 13.08
N ASP A 4 -2.64 -21.30 12.61
CA ASP A 4 -3.87 -20.55 12.87
C ASP A 4 -4.26 -20.70 14.36
N VAL A 5 -3.45 -20.15 15.26
CA VAL A 5 -3.80 -20.07 16.68
C VAL A 5 -4.38 -18.67 16.89
N PRO A 6 -5.68 -18.54 17.17
CA PRO A 6 -6.28 -17.27 17.52
C PRO A 6 -5.51 -16.58 18.65
N GLY A 7 -5.09 -15.35 18.45
CA GLY A 7 -4.31 -14.60 19.44
C GLY A 7 -2.79 -14.74 19.29
N SER A 8 -2.28 -15.41 18.25
CA SER A 8 -0.84 -15.39 17.94
C SER A 8 -0.40 -13.99 17.53
N SER A 9 0.80 -13.59 17.97
CA SER A 9 1.38 -12.29 17.64
C SER A 9 2.02 -12.31 16.25
N LEU A 10 1.67 -11.32 15.41
CA LEU A 10 2.17 -11.18 14.05
C LEU A 10 2.96 -9.89 13.87
N LEU A 11 4.22 -9.99 13.45
CA LEU A 11 4.99 -8.86 12.96
C LEU A 11 4.76 -8.67 11.47
N VAL A 12 4.16 -7.55 11.09
CA VAL A 12 4.09 -7.09 9.71
C VAL A 12 5.27 -6.17 9.41
N VAL A 13 6.03 -6.45 8.35
CA VAL A 13 7.16 -5.63 7.93
C VAL A 13 6.86 -4.95 6.58
N ARG A 14 6.58 -3.64 6.64
CA ARG A 14 6.47 -2.76 5.47
C ARG A 14 6.85 -1.34 5.88
N LEU A 15 8.11 -0.99 5.67
CA LEU A 15 8.69 0.27 6.15
C LEU A 15 8.30 1.48 5.30
N SER A 16 8.18 1.29 3.99
CA SER A 16 7.98 2.34 2.97
C SER A 16 7.73 1.73 1.57
N ALA A 17 7.37 2.49 0.51
CA ALA A 17 7.09 3.90 0.49
C ALA A 17 5.63 4.16 0.86
N PHE A 18 5.16 5.44 0.87
CA PHE A 18 3.79 5.79 1.25
C PHE A 18 2.73 5.01 0.48
N GLY A 19 2.80 5.00 -0.86
CA GLY A 19 1.87 4.23 -1.71
C GLY A 19 1.93 2.72 -1.42
N ASP A 20 3.12 2.18 -1.18
CA ASP A 20 3.29 0.77 -0.85
C ASP A 20 2.68 0.42 0.53
N VAL A 21 2.74 1.33 1.50
CA VAL A 21 2.07 1.17 2.80
C VAL A 21 0.55 1.11 2.58
N ILE A 22 -0.01 2.05 1.79
CA ILE A 22 -1.43 2.04 1.42
C ILE A 22 -1.82 0.72 0.73
N HIS A 23 -1.03 0.24 -0.21
CA HIS A 23 -1.28 -1.03 -0.90
C HIS A 23 -1.19 -2.27 0.01
N THR A 24 -0.57 -2.15 1.18
CA THR A 24 -0.47 -3.26 2.15
C THR A 24 -1.64 -3.28 3.14
N ILE A 25 -2.32 -2.14 3.36
CA ILE A 25 -3.44 -2.03 4.30
C ILE A 25 -4.51 -3.11 4.10
N PRO A 26 -5.01 -3.41 2.89
CA PRO A 26 -6.05 -4.44 2.71
C PRO A 26 -5.62 -5.82 3.22
N ALA A 27 -4.37 -6.19 3.02
CA ALA A 27 -3.84 -7.46 3.50
C ALA A 27 -3.76 -7.50 5.03
N VAL A 28 -3.35 -6.39 5.67
CA VAL A 28 -3.28 -6.29 7.13
C VAL A 28 -4.69 -6.27 7.74
N VAL A 29 -5.62 -5.55 7.15
CA VAL A 29 -7.03 -5.54 7.58
C VAL A 29 -7.64 -6.95 7.54
N ALA A 30 -7.33 -7.74 6.52
CA ALA A 30 -7.78 -9.12 6.43
C ALA A 30 -7.17 -10.03 7.53
N LEU A 31 -5.95 -9.74 7.97
CA LEU A 31 -5.23 -10.55 8.98
C LEU A 31 -5.59 -10.16 10.42
N ARG A 32 -6.07 -8.95 10.69
CA ARG A 32 -6.24 -8.42 12.06
C ARG A 32 -7.26 -9.19 12.91
N ASP A 33 -8.21 -9.86 12.29
CA ASP A 33 -9.20 -10.65 13.01
C ASP A 33 -8.67 -12.04 13.40
N HIS A 34 -7.46 -12.38 12.91
CA HIS A 34 -6.79 -13.65 13.15
C HIS A 34 -5.54 -13.53 14.03
N TYR A 35 -4.92 -12.34 14.09
CA TYR A 35 -3.66 -12.10 14.77
C TYR A 35 -3.68 -10.80 15.58
N ASP A 36 -2.90 -10.79 16.67
CA ASP A 36 -2.50 -9.54 17.31
C ASP A 36 -1.33 -8.94 16.52
N ILE A 37 -1.57 -7.83 15.80
CA ILE A 37 -0.65 -7.33 14.78
C ILE A 37 0.14 -6.13 15.26
N ASP A 38 1.46 -6.25 15.19
CA ASP A 38 2.40 -5.14 15.22
C ASP A 38 2.91 -4.85 13.81
N TRP A 39 2.80 -3.61 13.35
CA TRP A 39 3.29 -3.20 12.05
C TRP A 39 4.57 -2.37 12.17
N LEU A 40 5.69 -2.96 11.75
CA LEU A 40 6.96 -2.25 11.65
C LEU A 40 6.94 -1.33 10.43
N VAL A 41 6.86 -0.03 10.70
CA VAL A 41 6.73 1.04 9.70
C VAL A 41 7.61 2.23 10.06
N ARG A 42 7.93 3.07 9.08
CA ARG A 42 8.64 4.34 9.36
C ARG A 42 7.78 5.28 10.22
N PRO A 43 8.40 6.09 11.11
CA PRO A 43 7.68 7.01 11.99
C PRO A 43 6.67 7.91 11.26
N ALA A 44 7.01 8.36 10.04
CA ALA A 44 6.14 9.22 9.24
C ALA A 44 4.80 8.56 8.82
N TYR A 45 4.64 7.25 8.94
CA TYR A 45 3.43 6.52 8.53
C TYR A 45 2.74 5.80 9.69
N ARG A 46 3.25 5.92 10.93
CA ARG A 46 2.70 5.24 12.10
C ARG A 46 1.22 5.53 12.27
N GLU A 47 0.87 6.79 12.36
CA GLU A 47 -0.50 7.21 12.62
C GLU A 47 -1.47 6.83 11.47
N LEU A 48 -1.01 6.84 10.21
CA LEU A 48 -1.78 6.31 9.10
C LEU A 48 -2.15 4.84 9.34
N VAL A 49 -1.19 4.03 9.73
CA VAL A 49 -1.37 2.60 10.00
C VAL A 49 -2.31 2.37 11.19
N GLU A 50 -2.12 3.11 12.27
CA GLU A 50 -2.95 3.00 13.49
C GLU A 50 -4.40 3.41 13.24
N ILE A 51 -4.62 4.50 12.51
CA ILE A 51 -5.99 4.98 12.23
C ILE A 51 -6.69 4.09 11.21
N VAL A 52 -5.99 3.69 10.14
CA VAL A 52 -6.60 3.04 8.98
C VAL A 52 -6.65 1.53 9.13
N ALA A 53 -5.52 0.90 9.43
CA ALA A 53 -5.46 -0.55 9.61
C ALA A 53 -5.91 -0.97 11.02
N LYS A 54 -5.97 -0.02 11.98
CA LYS A 54 -6.31 -0.26 13.38
C LYS A 54 -5.43 -1.31 14.05
N VAL A 55 -4.12 -1.23 13.77
CA VAL A 55 -3.09 -2.09 14.35
C VAL A 55 -1.99 -1.23 14.95
N ARG A 56 -1.24 -1.76 15.91
CA ARG A 56 -0.15 -1.04 16.56
C ARG A 56 1.02 -0.83 15.60
N ALA A 57 1.47 0.41 15.44
CA ALA A 57 2.66 0.73 14.68
C ALA A 57 3.89 0.74 15.59
N ILE A 58 4.93 0.02 15.20
CA ILE A 58 6.16 -0.15 16.00
C ILE A 58 7.42 0.33 15.26
N GLY A 59 8.48 0.53 16.05
CA GLY A 59 9.83 0.82 15.58
C GLY A 59 10.75 -0.40 15.61
N PRO A 60 11.98 -0.27 15.04
CA PRO A 60 12.94 -1.37 15.00
C PRO A 60 13.38 -1.92 16.38
N GLY A 61 13.23 -1.16 17.45
CA GLY A 61 13.56 -1.61 18.81
C GLY A 61 12.50 -2.53 19.45
N GLU A 62 11.31 -2.63 18.84
CA GLU A 62 10.13 -3.32 19.41
C GLU A 62 9.78 -4.62 18.66
N ILE A 63 10.63 -5.08 17.73
CA ILE A 63 10.34 -6.19 16.82
C ILE A 63 10.40 -7.59 17.44
N ARG A 64 10.83 -7.74 18.69
CA ARG A 64 11.06 -9.06 19.29
C ARG A 64 9.81 -9.61 19.97
N GLY A 65 9.71 -10.94 19.99
CA GLY A 65 8.69 -11.65 20.75
C GLY A 65 7.44 -12.01 19.94
N HIS A 66 7.51 -11.95 18.61
CA HIS A 66 6.40 -12.36 17.74
C HIS A 66 6.49 -13.85 17.37
N ASP A 67 5.34 -14.50 17.26
CA ASP A 67 5.23 -15.91 16.85
C ASP A 67 5.43 -16.07 15.34
N VAL A 68 4.88 -15.14 14.60
CA VAL A 68 4.87 -15.10 13.13
C VAL A 68 5.40 -13.75 12.64
N ALA A 69 6.07 -13.72 11.50
CA ALA A 69 6.43 -12.49 10.81
C ALA A 69 6.10 -12.58 9.32
N VAL A 70 5.71 -11.47 8.71
CA VAL A 70 5.47 -11.36 7.27
C VAL A 70 6.18 -10.16 6.68
N ASP A 71 6.99 -10.39 5.65
CA ASP A 71 7.71 -9.34 4.92
C ASP A 71 7.00 -9.02 3.60
N PHE A 72 6.22 -7.93 3.60
CA PHE A 72 5.58 -7.40 2.40
C PHE A 72 6.52 -6.52 1.56
N GLN A 73 7.72 -6.21 2.04
CA GLN A 73 8.63 -5.29 1.35
C GLN A 73 9.58 -5.99 0.39
N GLY A 74 10.06 -7.18 0.75
CA GLY A 74 10.93 -8.00 -0.07
C GLY A 74 12.32 -7.41 -0.30
N LEU A 75 12.86 -6.65 0.66
CA LEU A 75 14.22 -6.12 0.67
C LEU A 75 15.05 -6.87 1.71
N ILE A 76 16.36 -6.94 1.52
CA ILE A 76 17.29 -7.56 2.50
C ILE A 76 17.07 -6.97 3.89
N LYS A 77 16.98 -5.63 3.97
CA LYS A 77 16.78 -4.94 5.25
C LYS A 77 15.48 -5.38 5.96
N SER A 78 14.37 -5.49 5.25
CA SER A 78 13.08 -5.89 5.83
C SER A 78 13.07 -7.35 6.24
N ALA A 79 13.62 -8.21 5.40
CA ALA A 79 13.73 -9.65 5.68
C ALA A 79 14.66 -9.95 6.86
N VAL A 80 15.76 -9.20 7.02
CA VAL A 80 16.63 -9.29 8.21
C VAL A 80 15.86 -8.87 9.46
N LEU A 81 15.07 -7.79 9.43
CA LEU A 81 14.25 -7.38 10.57
C LEU A 81 13.20 -8.44 10.92
N ALA A 82 12.54 -9.04 9.93
CA ALA A 82 11.65 -10.19 10.15
C ALA A 82 12.40 -11.38 10.79
N ARG A 83 13.65 -11.64 10.41
CA ARG A 83 14.48 -12.70 11.01
C ARG A 83 14.89 -12.38 12.45
N LEU A 84 15.21 -11.11 12.73
CA LEU A 84 15.63 -10.63 14.06
C LEU A 84 14.45 -10.56 15.06
N SER A 85 13.20 -10.62 14.62
CA SER A 85 12.02 -10.68 15.50
C SER A 85 12.01 -11.94 16.37
N GLY A 86 12.72 -12.98 15.94
CA GLY A 86 12.70 -14.29 16.60
C GLY A 86 11.53 -15.17 16.17
N ALA A 87 10.63 -14.68 15.32
CA ALA A 87 9.50 -15.44 14.80
C ALA A 87 9.95 -16.75 14.16
N LYS A 88 9.29 -17.85 14.55
CA LYS A 88 9.58 -19.18 14.00
C LYS A 88 9.13 -19.29 12.55
N ASN A 89 7.93 -18.78 12.27
CA ASN A 89 7.33 -18.76 10.95
C ASN A 89 7.47 -17.38 10.32
N ARG A 90 8.20 -17.30 9.22
CA ARG A 90 8.49 -16.05 8.51
C ARG A 90 8.08 -16.20 7.07
N TYR A 91 7.05 -15.44 6.70
CA TYR A 91 6.45 -15.43 5.38
C TYR A 91 7.03 -14.30 4.53
N GLY A 92 7.21 -14.55 3.25
CA GLY A 92 7.65 -13.56 2.28
C GLY A 92 7.46 -14.05 0.85
N PHE A 93 7.69 -13.18 -0.11
CA PHE A 93 7.62 -13.53 -1.51
C PHE A 93 8.72 -14.56 -1.88
N ALA A 94 8.39 -15.49 -2.76
CA ALA A 94 9.35 -16.44 -3.30
C ALA A 94 10.47 -15.73 -4.07
N TYR A 95 11.62 -16.40 -4.21
CA TYR A 95 12.85 -15.87 -4.78
C TYR A 95 12.65 -15.12 -6.11
N ASP A 96 11.79 -15.61 -7.00
CA ASP A 96 11.56 -15.00 -8.31
C ASP A 96 10.74 -13.70 -8.24
N PHE A 97 10.00 -13.49 -7.17
CA PHE A 97 9.07 -12.37 -6.99
C PHE A 97 9.54 -11.34 -5.97
N VAL A 98 10.51 -11.71 -5.13
CA VAL A 98 11.09 -10.80 -4.15
C VAL A 98 11.88 -9.67 -4.84
N ARG A 99 11.85 -8.48 -4.26
CA ARG A 99 12.48 -7.29 -4.84
C ARG A 99 14.01 -7.38 -4.87
N GLU A 100 14.61 -7.87 -3.78
CA GLU A 100 16.04 -8.16 -3.67
C GLU A 100 16.19 -9.66 -3.41
N LYS A 101 16.75 -10.39 -4.36
CA LYS A 101 16.84 -11.86 -4.35
C LYS A 101 17.34 -12.46 -3.01
N PRO A 102 18.39 -11.92 -2.36
CA PRO A 102 18.87 -12.46 -1.10
C PRO A 102 17.87 -12.31 0.07
N ALA A 103 16.86 -11.44 -0.03
CA ALA A 103 15.84 -11.31 1.00
C ALA A 103 15.08 -12.62 1.24
N ALA A 104 14.89 -13.43 0.20
CA ALA A 104 14.22 -14.73 0.30
C ALA A 104 14.93 -15.71 1.24
N TRP A 105 16.22 -15.55 1.51
CA TRP A 105 16.97 -16.45 2.41
C TRP A 105 16.63 -16.25 3.90
N PHE A 106 16.01 -15.13 4.26
CA PHE A 106 15.68 -14.79 5.64
C PHE A 106 14.26 -15.20 6.03
N VAL A 107 13.42 -15.58 5.07
CA VAL A 107 12.08 -16.14 5.30
C VAL A 107 12.12 -17.66 5.12
N ASN A 108 11.16 -18.37 5.70
CA ASN A 108 11.08 -19.84 5.60
C ASN A 108 9.76 -20.34 5.02
N HIS A 109 8.83 -19.41 4.74
CA HIS A 109 7.63 -19.68 3.97
C HIS A 109 7.62 -18.75 2.75
N HIS A 110 7.83 -19.35 1.57
CA HIS A 110 7.96 -18.63 0.31
C HIS A 110 6.64 -18.66 -0.44
N VAL A 111 6.09 -17.49 -0.73
CA VAL A 111 4.80 -17.37 -1.41
C VAL A 111 4.99 -16.94 -2.85
N THR A 112 4.54 -17.78 -3.76
CA THR A 112 4.47 -17.47 -5.19
C THR A 112 3.25 -16.59 -5.45
N ILE A 113 3.42 -15.59 -6.30
CA ILE A 113 2.36 -14.67 -6.68
C ILE A 113 2.16 -14.68 -8.20
N ASP A 114 1.03 -14.19 -8.65
CA ASP A 114 0.79 -13.93 -10.06
C ASP A 114 1.34 -12.54 -10.43
N PRO A 115 2.44 -12.44 -11.21
CA PRO A 115 3.06 -11.17 -11.55
C PRO A 115 2.19 -10.29 -12.47
N ALA A 116 1.16 -10.85 -13.10
CA ALA A 116 0.21 -10.09 -13.93
C ALA A 116 -0.82 -9.31 -13.10
N ARG A 117 -0.95 -9.65 -11.81
CA ARG A 117 -1.90 -9.02 -10.91
C ARG A 117 -1.38 -7.72 -10.34
N HIS A 118 -2.30 -6.93 -9.78
CA HIS A 118 -1.98 -5.70 -9.06
C HIS A 118 -1.23 -5.98 -7.75
N VAL A 119 -0.37 -5.04 -7.31
CA VAL A 119 0.43 -5.20 -6.07
C VAL A 119 -0.41 -5.42 -4.80
N ILE A 120 -1.63 -4.88 -4.73
CA ILE A 120 -2.57 -5.19 -3.64
C ILE A 120 -2.92 -6.67 -3.63
N GLU A 121 -3.15 -7.26 -4.79
CA GLU A 121 -3.47 -8.69 -4.91
C GLU A 121 -2.25 -9.57 -4.57
N TRP A 122 -1.02 -9.11 -4.86
CA TRP A 122 0.18 -9.78 -4.37
C TRP A 122 0.24 -9.80 -2.84
N ASN A 123 -0.05 -8.68 -2.20
CA ASN A 123 -0.07 -8.60 -0.75
C ASN A 123 -1.18 -9.48 -0.17
N LEU A 124 -2.35 -9.54 -0.80
CA LEU A 124 -3.44 -10.42 -0.39
C LEU A 124 -3.09 -11.90 -0.58
N GLN A 125 -2.41 -12.28 -1.69
CA GLN A 125 -1.90 -13.63 -1.89
C GLN A 125 -0.88 -14.02 -0.81
N LEU A 126 0.01 -13.10 -0.43
CA LEU A 126 0.95 -13.33 0.67
C LEU A 126 0.21 -13.49 2.00
N ALA A 127 -0.79 -12.65 2.29
CA ALA A 127 -1.60 -12.77 3.49
C ALA A 127 -2.40 -14.09 3.56
N SER A 128 -2.95 -14.55 2.43
CA SER A 128 -3.72 -15.80 2.36
C SER A 128 -2.87 -17.05 2.63
N ALA A 129 -1.56 -16.94 2.58
CA ALA A 129 -0.67 -18.03 2.99
C ALA A 129 -0.58 -18.21 4.51
N LEU A 130 -0.93 -17.17 5.29
CA LEU A 130 -0.91 -17.19 6.75
C LEU A 130 -2.21 -17.77 7.33
N VAL A 131 -3.35 -17.55 6.67
CA VAL A 131 -4.67 -17.94 7.17
C VAL A 131 -5.39 -18.79 6.13
N ARG A 132 -5.96 -19.91 6.56
CA ARG A 132 -6.78 -20.77 5.70
C ARG A 132 -8.14 -20.10 5.49
N ASN A 133 -8.60 -19.95 4.25
CA ASN A 133 -9.84 -19.30 3.88
C ASN A 133 -9.93 -17.84 4.39
N LEU A 134 -8.85 -17.09 4.20
CA LEU A 134 -8.83 -15.67 4.49
C LEU A 134 -9.98 -14.99 3.74
N ASP A 135 -10.91 -14.37 4.46
CA ASP A 135 -11.93 -13.55 3.86
C ASP A 135 -11.27 -12.37 3.17
N MET A 136 -11.33 -12.39 1.83
CA MET A 136 -10.77 -11.30 1.04
C MET A 136 -11.62 -10.06 1.27
N PRO A 137 -11.12 -9.03 1.94
CA PRO A 137 -11.90 -7.84 2.14
C PRO A 137 -12.33 -7.33 0.76
N ARG A 138 -13.61 -7.00 0.60
CA ARG A 138 -13.96 -6.11 -0.49
C ARG A 138 -13.02 -4.92 -0.34
N VAL A 139 -12.19 -4.67 -1.36
CA VAL A 139 -11.29 -3.51 -1.38
C VAL A 139 -12.15 -2.26 -1.61
N ALA A 140 -13.19 -2.12 -0.80
CA ALA A 140 -13.92 -0.90 -0.59
C ALA A 140 -13.28 -0.29 0.66
N PHE A 141 -12.48 0.72 0.44
CA PHE A 141 -11.82 1.45 1.51
C PHE A 141 -12.85 2.29 2.28
N ASP A 142 -13.77 1.64 3.00
CA ASP A 142 -14.58 2.28 4.05
C ASP A 142 -13.70 2.79 5.23
N LEU A 143 -12.39 2.92 4.96
CA LEU A 143 -11.39 3.16 5.98
C LEU A 143 -11.38 4.58 6.55
N PHE A 144 -12.22 5.48 6.00
CA PHE A 144 -12.23 6.88 6.40
C PHE A 144 -13.62 7.46 6.66
N CYS A 145 -14.64 6.63 6.81
CA CYS A 145 -16.00 7.08 7.08
C CYS A 145 -16.24 7.41 8.57
N ALA A 146 -15.59 8.42 9.09
CA ALA A 146 -16.03 9.09 10.29
C ALA A 146 -15.84 10.60 10.12
N ASP A 147 -16.97 11.31 10.22
CA ASP A 147 -17.12 12.77 10.27
C ASP A 147 -16.69 13.57 9.03
N GLN A 148 -17.71 14.02 8.31
CA GLN A 148 -17.62 14.85 7.11
C GLN A 148 -17.47 16.34 7.42
N PRO A 149 -16.42 17.01 6.99
CA PRO A 149 -16.55 18.42 6.63
C PRO A 149 -16.77 18.56 5.12
N ARG A 150 -17.84 19.19 4.74
CA ARG A 150 -18.19 19.55 3.36
C ARG A 150 -17.44 20.82 2.92
N GLY A 151 -17.06 20.93 1.66
CA GLY A 151 -16.53 22.20 1.15
C GLY A 151 -15.66 22.14 -0.11
N PHE A 152 -15.42 20.96 -0.68
CA PHE A 152 -14.57 20.81 -1.86
C PHE A 152 -15.31 20.19 -3.06
N GLU A 153 -16.64 20.12 -3.00
CA GLU A 153 -17.47 19.61 -4.08
C GLU A 153 -17.24 20.38 -5.38
N GLY A 154 -17.05 19.66 -6.48
CA GLY A 154 -16.83 20.27 -7.80
C GLY A 154 -15.39 20.70 -8.11
N ARG A 155 -14.41 20.41 -7.24
CA ARG A 155 -13.02 20.82 -7.46
C ARG A 155 -12.19 19.73 -8.12
N VAL A 156 -11.28 20.17 -9.00
CA VAL A 156 -10.19 19.34 -9.55
C VAL A 156 -8.94 19.57 -8.70
N VAL A 157 -8.35 18.50 -8.18
CA VAL A 157 -7.09 18.58 -7.43
C VAL A 157 -5.95 18.12 -8.32
N LEU A 158 -4.93 18.94 -8.49
CA LEU A 158 -3.72 18.64 -9.21
C LEU A 158 -2.59 18.29 -8.22
N LEU A 159 -1.91 17.17 -8.44
CA LEU A 159 -0.75 16.73 -7.67
C LEU A 159 0.51 16.82 -8.56
N PRO A 160 1.18 17.98 -8.63
CA PRO A 160 2.20 18.26 -9.65
C PRO A 160 3.55 17.59 -9.42
N GLY A 161 3.81 16.99 -8.26
CA GLY A 161 5.14 16.48 -7.94
C GLY A 161 5.21 15.20 -7.13
N ALA A 162 6.20 14.34 -7.47
CA ALA A 162 6.70 13.27 -6.63
C ALA A 162 7.97 13.75 -5.92
N GLY A 163 7.86 14.19 -4.69
CA GLY A 163 9.01 14.68 -3.93
C GLY A 163 9.92 13.55 -3.45
N LYS A 164 11.18 13.54 -3.87
CA LYS A 164 12.23 12.66 -3.33
C LYS A 164 12.68 13.02 -1.91
N ALA A 165 12.20 14.06 -1.29
CA ALA A 165 12.58 14.42 0.07
C ALA A 165 11.77 13.58 1.06
N ALA A 166 12.47 12.84 1.91
CA ALA A 166 11.94 12.23 3.10
C ALA A 166 11.40 13.33 4.04
N LYS A 167 10.24 13.87 3.72
CA LYS A 167 9.60 14.90 4.50
C LYS A 167 8.60 14.21 5.40
N GLN A 168 8.86 14.27 6.69
CA GLN A 168 7.86 13.97 7.69
C GLN A 168 6.74 14.99 7.52
N TRP A 169 5.56 14.49 7.12
CA TRP A 169 4.36 15.30 7.08
C TRP A 169 3.66 15.15 8.43
N PRO A 170 3.33 16.26 9.10
CA PRO A 170 2.48 16.20 10.29
C PRO A 170 1.14 15.56 9.95
N ILE A 171 0.58 14.81 10.89
CA ILE A 171 -0.65 14.04 10.68
C ILE A 171 -1.86 14.92 10.34
N GLU A 172 -1.90 16.12 10.94
CA GLU A 172 -2.93 17.11 10.66
C GLU A 172 -3.01 17.42 9.15
N ARG A 173 -1.85 17.46 8.51
CA ARG A 173 -1.75 17.68 7.05
C ARG A 173 -2.22 16.45 6.25
N PHE A 174 -2.01 15.23 6.74
CA PHE A 174 -2.57 14.04 6.11
C PHE A 174 -4.10 14.02 6.23
N ARG A 175 -4.64 14.38 7.37
CA ARG A 175 -6.11 14.50 7.56
C ARG A 175 -6.70 15.57 6.65
N GLU A 176 -6.06 16.74 6.57
CA GLU A 176 -6.46 17.81 5.69
C GLU A 176 -6.39 17.40 4.22
N LEU A 177 -5.28 16.78 3.79
CA LEU A 177 -5.13 16.24 2.44
C LEU A 177 -6.21 15.21 2.13
N ALA A 178 -6.46 14.25 3.02
CA ALA A 178 -7.47 13.22 2.82
C ALA A 178 -8.87 13.84 2.64
N ARG A 179 -9.21 14.88 3.40
CA ARG A 179 -10.47 15.62 3.22
C ARG A 179 -10.56 16.27 1.83
N VAL A 180 -9.51 17.01 1.43
CA VAL A 180 -9.45 17.65 0.12
C VAL A 180 -9.58 16.65 -1.01
N LEU A 181 -8.87 15.51 -0.91
CA LEU A 181 -8.89 14.48 -1.94
C LEU A 181 -10.25 13.79 -2.02
N ARG A 182 -10.90 13.51 -0.89
CA ARG A 182 -12.20 12.84 -0.84
C ARG A 182 -13.32 13.69 -1.44
N ASP A 183 -13.31 14.99 -1.15
CA ASP A 183 -14.36 15.91 -1.59
C ASP A 183 -14.12 16.48 -3.00
N ALA A 184 -12.97 16.16 -3.60
CA ALA A 184 -12.67 16.54 -4.97
C ALA A 184 -13.50 15.75 -5.98
N SER A 185 -13.93 16.37 -7.07
CA SER A 185 -14.60 15.68 -8.17
C SER A 185 -13.65 14.75 -8.92
N VAL A 186 -12.40 15.16 -9.06
CA VAL A 186 -11.33 14.38 -9.69
C VAL A 186 -9.96 14.79 -9.16
N VAL A 187 -9.08 13.82 -9.01
CA VAL A 187 -7.69 14.06 -8.65
C VAL A 187 -6.80 13.63 -9.82
N VAL A 188 -5.95 14.54 -10.29
CA VAL A 188 -4.99 14.27 -11.36
C VAL A 188 -3.58 14.27 -10.80
N GLY A 189 -2.82 13.24 -11.07
CA GLY A 189 -1.45 13.16 -10.55
C GLY A 189 -0.64 12.00 -11.12
N SER A 190 0.68 12.05 -10.90
CA SER A 190 1.59 10.97 -11.24
C SER A 190 1.52 9.83 -10.21
N ASP A 191 2.24 8.74 -10.48
CA ASP A 191 2.39 7.56 -9.59
C ASP A 191 2.99 7.96 -8.23
N THR A 192 2.12 8.38 -7.31
CA THR A 192 2.49 8.88 -5.98
C THR A 192 1.49 8.45 -4.92
N GLY A 193 1.95 8.46 -3.65
CA GLY A 193 1.09 8.10 -2.52
C GLY A 193 -0.24 8.86 -2.43
N PRO A 194 -0.28 10.19 -2.61
CA PRO A 194 -1.53 10.94 -2.62
C PRO A 194 -2.55 10.50 -3.69
N LEU A 195 -2.09 10.10 -4.89
CA LEU A 195 -2.98 9.55 -5.92
C LEU A 195 -3.63 8.24 -5.46
N HIS A 196 -2.83 7.35 -4.86
CA HIS A 196 -3.33 6.09 -4.31
C HIS A 196 -4.26 6.31 -3.12
N LEU A 197 -3.97 7.31 -2.28
CA LEU A 197 -4.86 7.71 -1.20
C LEU A 197 -6.20 8.20 -1.72
N ALA A 198 -6.23 9.07 -2.75
CA ALA A 198 -7.45 9.54 -3.37
C ALA A 198 -8.31 8.38 -3.92
N ALA A 199 -7.67 7.46 -4.64
CA ALA A 199 -8.35 6.27 -5.15
C ALA A 199 -8.90 5.39 -4.02
N ALA A 200 -8.14 5.23 -2.93
CA ALA A 200 -8.54 4.49 -1.75
C ALA A 200 -9.74 5.12 -1.01
N LEU A 201 -9.89 6.43 -1.10
CA LEU A 201 -11.03 7.18 -0.57
C LEU A 201 -12.26 7.14 -1.49
N GLY A 202 -12.18 6.44 -2.63
CA GLY A 202 -13.26 6.37 -3.61
C GLY A 202 -13.34 7.58 -4.55
N THR A 203 -12.44 8.53 -4.44
CA THR A 203 -12.42 9.72 -5.31
C THR A 203 -11.98 9.32 -6.72
N ARG A 204 -12.62 9.89 -7.73
CA ARG A 204 -12.22 9.69 -9.12
C ARG A 204 -10.81 10.23 -9.33
N VAL A 205 -9.93 9.41 -9.95
CA VAL A 205 -8.56 9.81 -10.24
C VAL A 205 -8.23 9.67 -11.71
N VAL A 206 -7.33 10.53 -12.19
CA VAL A 206 -6.64 10.42 -13.49
C VAL A 206 -5.16 10.28 -13.19
N GLY A 207 -4.63 9.09 -13.37
CA GLY A 207 -3.22 8.77 -13.11
C GLY A 207 -2.36 9.01 -14.36
N LEU A 208 -1.22 9.67 -14.18
CA LEU A 208 -0.25 9.91 -15.24
C LEU A 208 0.99 9.02 -15.05
N TYR A 209 1.23 8.14 -16.01
CA TYR A 209 2.24 7.08 -15.91
C TYR A 209 3.19 7.12 -17.11
N GLY A 210 4.45 7.42 -16.87
CA GLY A 210 5.52 7.34 -17.86
C GLY A 210 6.38 6.10 -17.63
N PRO A 211 7.33 6.15 -16.67
CA PRO A 211 8.30 5.06 -16.45
C PRO A 211 7.72 3.86 -15.68
N THR A 212 6.56 4.01 -15.04
CA THR A 212 5.94 2.96 -14.22
C THR A 212 4.72 2.35 -14.90
N ASN A 213 4.46 1.07 -14.63
CA ASN A 213 3.35 0.32 -15.21
C ASN A 213 2.08 0.49 -14.35
N PRO A 214 1.02 1.15 -14.85
CA PRO A 214 -0.20 1.35 -14.07
C PRO A 214 -0.97 0.05 -13.79
N ARG A 215 -0.80 -0.99 -14.61
CA ARG A 215 -1.44 -2.29 -14.35
C ARG A 215 -0.93 -2.94 -13.07
N ARG A 216 0.34 -2.69 -12.73
CA ARG A 216 0.98 -3.24 -11.52
C ARG A 216 0.66 -2.44 -10.27
N ASN A 217 0.81 -1.12 -10.33
CA ASN A 217 0.73 -0.22 -9.17
C ASN A 217 -0.06 1.05 -9.43
N GLY A 218 -0.99 1.02 -10.37
CA GLY A 218 -1.94 2.12 -10.61
C GLY A 218 -2.98 2.26 -9.49
N PRO A 219 -3.86 3.25 -9.58
CA PRO A 219 -4.95 3.43 -8.64
C PRO A 219 -5.91 2.25 -8.73
N TYR A 220 -5.96 1.45 -7.68
CA TYR A 220 -6.74 0.20 -7.68
C TYR A 220 -8.23 0.46 -7.94
N GLY A 221 -8.81 -0.33 -8.82
CA GLY A 221 -10.20 -0.14 -9.27
C GLY A 221 -10.37 0.96 -10.33
N GLN A 222 -9.35 1.80 -10.58
CA GLN A 222 -9.42 2.94 -11.50
C GLN A 222 -8.30 2.95 -12.56
N ILE A 223 -7.68 1.82 -12.83
CA ILE A 223 -6.57 1.70 -13.80
C ILE A 223 -6.99 2.19 -15.20
N ALA A 224 -8.25 1.99 -15.58
CA ALA A 224 -8.79 2.49 -16.86
C ALA A 224 -8.74 4.02 -16.99
N ASN A 225 -8.62 4.75 -15.89
CA ASN A 225 -8.48 6.19 -15.86
C ASN A 225 -7.01 6.65 -15.99
N CYS A 226 -6.06 5.76 -16.08
CA CYS A 226 -4.66 6.13 -16.28
C CYS A 226 -4.38 6.50 -17.74
N LEU A 227 -3.57 7.54 -17.91
CA LEU A 227 -2.87 7.86 -19.14
C LEU A 227 -1.44 7.35 -19.01
N GLU A 228 -0.98 6.52 -19.95
CA GLU A 228 0.31 5.87 -19.81
C GLU A 228 1.11 5.88 -21.11
N THR A 229 2.39 6.09 -20.96
CA THR A 229 3.40 5.93 -21.99
C THR A 229 4.39 4.81 -21.67
N PHE A 230 4.10 3.98 -20.67
CA PHE A 230 4.96 2.89 -20.21
C PHE A 230 5.24 1.87 -21.32
N THR A 231 4.23 1.59 -22.15
CA THR A 231 4.33 0.64 -23.26
C THR A 231 4.98 1.23 -24.52
N THR A 232 5.20 2.54 -24.54
CA THR A 232 5.74 3.28 -25.70
C THR A 232 7.07 3.98 -25.32
N THR A 233 7.02 5.26 -25.06
CA THR A 233 8.20 6.12 -24.83
C THR A 233 8.71 6.12 -23.40
N ARG A 234 7.89 5.73 -22.44
CA ARG A 234 8.13 5.80 -21.00
C ARG A 234 8.39 7.23 -20.48
N SER A 235 7.97 8.23 -21.22
CA SER A 235 8.18 9.64 -20.92
C SER A 235 6.89 10.33 -20.50
N MET A 236 6.85 10.95 -19.34
CA MET A 236 5.72 11.77 -18.89
C MET A 236 5.46 12.96 -19.82
N ARG A 237 6.47 13.42 -20.59
CA ARG A 237 6.36 14.55 -21.50
C ARG A 237 5.47 14.28 -22.70
N ASP A 238 5.23 13.00 -23.00
CA ASP A 238 4.42 12.59 -24.15
C ASP A 238 2.95 12.40 -23.80
N ILE A 239 2.56 12.68 -22.57
CA ILE A 239 1.16 12.79 -22.16
C ILE A 239 0.72 14.22 -22.42
N SER A 240 -0.21 14.42 -23.36
CA SER A 240 -0.68 15.74 -23.74
C SER A 240 -1.71 16.32 -22.75
N VAL A 241 -1.85 17.62 -22.74
CA VAL A 241 -2.88 18.30 -21.94
C VAL A 241 -4.28 17.92 -22.46
N GLU A 242 -4.44 17.79 -23.77
CA GLU A 242 -5.68 17.39 -24.43
C GLU A 242 -6.16 16.01 -23.97
N ASP A 243 -5.23 15.05 -23.80
CA ASP A 243 -5.56 13.71 -23.31
C ASP A 243 -6.03 13.76 -21.86
N VAL A 244 -5.39 14.58 -21.03
CA VAL A 244 -5.79 14.78 -19.64
C VAL A 244 -7.17 15.43 -19.56
N LEU A 245 -7.43 16.49 -20.30
CA LEU A 245 -8.73 17.17 -20.34
C LEU A 245 -9.84 16.22 -20.80
N ARG A 246 -9.61 15.47 -21.88
CA ARG A 246 -10.55 14.45 -22.35
C ARG A 246 -10.84 13.41 -21.27
N LYS A 247 -9.81 13.01 -20.51
CA LYS A 247 -9.95 12.02 -19.44
C LYS A 247 -10.71 12.56 -18.22
N ILE A 248 -10.58 13.83 -17.94
CA ILE A 248 -11.35 14.54 -16.90
C ILE A 248 -12.82 14.68 -17.32
N GLY A 249 -13.09 14.83 -18.59
CA GLY A 249 -14.43 15.05 -19.17
C GLY A 249 -14.71 16.52 -19.48
N CYS A 250 -13.64 17.25 -19.82
CA CYS A 250 -13.70 18.63 -20.33
C CYS A 250 -13.51 18.63 -21.85
#